data_ecc0bd578401ce7e0a011a923a1e4ac5
#
_entry.id   ecc0bd578401ce7e0a011a923a1e4ac5
#
_cell.length_a   1.000
_cell.length_b   1.000
_cell.length_c   1.000
_cell.angle_alpha   90.00
_cell.angle_beta   90.00
_cell.angle_gamma   90.00
#
_symmetry.space_group_name_H-M   'P 1'
#
loop_
_entity.id
_entity.type
_entity.pdbx_description
1 polymer ?
#
loop_
_entity_poly.entity_id
_entity_poly.type
_entity_poly.pdbx_seq_one_letter_code
_entity_poly.pdbx_strand_id
1 'polypeptide(L)'
;MPGKRIAVIGAGVSGLGAIKICLEEGLEPTCFEGTNDIGGLWRYQMGSIFFFLAGGDYEWQGKYYKSATSNTSKEMTTYRDYPSPDRFPNYLHNSRIMEYLRMYAQHFDLTKRIRFLSKVHSVRKRSDFSCTDVLVETTGKQESYVFDGIMVCSGLYTEPILPLQNFPGINRFKGQYIHSCEYRSPEKFQGKKIIVVGIGNSGADLAIELSHVASQVYLSTRRGAWIXNRVWDNGMPMDTVLFTCFKTILNKFYPTFLINRWAENKLNARFNHDVYGLLPKHRLLSHQATCGDDLPNHIISGRVLIKSDVREFTETSAIFGDGTEEDPDVVIFATGYTFSFPFLENNATVLDSQHSMFKFVFPPQLEKPTLAFIGILQPVGATIPTSELQSRWAMRVFKGLNKLPSVSGMMADIRRKRKKFENEFLNNPRDTCRVQYVEYMDEIVSEIGAKPNLPSIFLWDPKLAIEIFFGPCTPYQYRLQGPGKWAGARRAILTRREQIIKPLRTRTLICDQXSSSVPFWLKSACAALLFVLTLVIIKG
;
A
#
# COMPACT_ATOMS: atom_id res chain seq x y z
N MET A 1 8.61 15.81 -33.14
CA MET A 1 7.18 15.54 -32.99
C MET A 1 6.78 15.84 -31.56
N PRO A 2 5.63 16.46 -31.32
CA PRO A 2 5.17 16.65 -29.94
C PRO A 2 5.01 15.29 -29.26
N GLY A 3 5.24 15.25 -27.96
CA GLY A 3 5.11 14.02 -27.18
C GLY A 3 3.69 13.51 -27.15
N LYS A 4 3.51 12.20 -26.95
CA LYS A 4 2.18 11.61 -26.80
C LYS A 4 1.48 12.21 -25.57
N ARG A 5 0.20 12.44 -25.70
CA ARG A 5 -0.65 13.03 -24.64
C ARG A 5 -1.23 11.90 -23.77
N ILE A 6 -0.99 12.00 -22.47
CA ILE A 6 -1.39 10.98 -21.50
C ILE A 6 -2.35 11.60 -20.49
N ALA A 7 -3.52 10.98 -20.30
CA ALA A 7 -4.43 11.34 -19.22
C ALA A 7 -4.08 10.54 -17.98
N VAL A 8 -3.92 11.23 -16.86
CA VAL A 8 -3.70 10.60 -15.54
C VAL A 8 -4.96 10.87 -14.71
N ILE A 9 -5.62 9.82 -14.25
CA ILE A 9 -6.88 9.94 -13.49
C ILE A 9 -6.59 9.75 -12.01
N GLY A 10 -6.61 10.86 -11.27
CA GLY A 10 -6.34 10.90 -9.84
C GLY A 10 -4.97 11.46 -9.50
N ALA A 11 -4.89 12.34 -8.49
CA ALA A 11 -3.66 13.00 -8.05
C ALA A 11 -3.22 12.56 -6.65
N GLY A 12 -3.44 11.29 -6.32
CA GLY A 12 -2.84 10.66 -5.15
C GLY A 12 -1.40 10.25 -5.40
N VAL A 13 -0.86 9.37 -4.57
CA VAL A 13 0.54 8.93 -4.68
C VAL A 13 0.85 8.32 -6.04
N SER A 14 -0.09 7.53 -6.58
CA SER A 14 0.09 6.89 -7.90
C SER A 14 0.08 7.92 -9.03
N GLY A 15 -0.86 8.87 -8.98
CA GLY A 15 -0.99 9.90 -10.01
C GLY A 15 0.20 10.85 -10.03
N LEU A 16 0.70 11.26 -8.86
CA LEU A 16 1.88 12.13 -8.78
C LEU A 16 3.10 11.45 -9.40
N GLY A 17 3.32 10.18 -9.07
CA GLY A 17 4.39 9.39 -9.66
C GLY A 17 4.22 9.25 -11.17
N ALA A 18 2.99 9.02 -11.62
CA ALA A 18 2.68 8.89 -13.06
C ALA A 18 2.99 10.17 -13.83
N ILE A 19 2.60 11.34 -13.27
CA ILE A 19 2.90 12.63 -13.91
C ILE A 19 4.41 12.81 -14.07
N LYS A 20 5.14 12.56 -12.99
CA LYS A 20 6.60 12.74 -12.99
C LYS A 20 7.27 11.82 -14.00
N ILE A 21 6.86 10.55 -14.05
CA ILE A 21 7.42 9.59 -15.00
C ILE A 21 7.07 9.96 -16.44
N CYS A 22 5.85 10.44 -16.70
CA CYS A 22 5.48 10.96 -18.04
C CYS A 22 6.46 12.03 -18.50
N LEU A 23 6.70 13.01 -17.63
CA LEU A 23 7.61 14.13 -17.96
C LEU A 23 9.04 13.62 -18.18
N GLU A 24 9.49 12.70 -17.34
CA GLU A 24 10.82 12.12 -17.45
C GLU A 24 11.02 11.33 -18.74
N GLU A 25 9.95 10.70 -19.24
CA GLU A 25 9.98 9.92 -20.48
C GLU A 25 9.65 10.77 -21.73
N GLY A 26 9.47 12.09 -21.56
CA GLY A 26 9.20 12.99 -22.69
C GLY A 26 7.77 12.95 -23.20
N LEU A 27 6.83 12.54 -22.36
CA LEU A 27 5.41 12.52 -22.68
C LEU A 27 4.70 13.73 -22.07
N GLU A 28 3.48 14.02 -22.53
CA GLU A 28 2.72 15.18 -22.05
C GLU A 28 1.54 14.74 -21.18
N PRO A 29 1.70 14.80 -19.86
CA PRO A 29 0.61 14.38 -18.97
C PRO A 29 -0.36 15.52 -18.70
N THR A 30 -1.65 15.18 -18.61
CA THR A 30 -2.70 15.99 -18.01
C THR A 30 -3.37 15.14 -16.96
N CYS A 31 -3.35 15.58 -15.70
CA CYS A 31 -3.96 14.86 -14.59
C CYS A 31 -5.29 15.50 -14.24
N PHE A 32 -6.33 14.67 -14.05
CA PHE A 32 -7.65 15.11 -13.61
C PHE A 32 -7.88 14.64 -12.19
N GLU A 33 -8.10 15.59 -11.28
CA GLU A 33 -8.35 15.31 -9.86
C GLU A 33 -9.72 15.85 -9.47
N GLY A 34 -10.58 14.98 -8.96
CA GLY A 34 -11.94 15.36 -8.58
C GLY A 34 -12.02 16.30 -7.39
N THR A 35 -11.00 16.32 -6.53
CA THR A 35 -10.95 17.20 -5.35
C THR A 35 -10.13 18.45 -5.62
N ASN A 36 -9.94 19.27 -4.59
CA ASN A 36 -9.23 20.55 -4.71
C ASN A 36 -7.74 20.48 -4.34
N ASP A 37 -7.20 19.28 -4.11
CA ASP A 37 -5.82 19.14 -3.67
C ASP A 37 -5.26 17.76 -4.03
N ILE A 38 -3.94 17.63 -3.96
CA ILE A 38 -3.22 16.38 -4.15
C ILE A 38 -3.30 15.51 -2.88
N GLY A 39 -2.84 14.27 -2.98
CA GLY A 39 -2.61 13.40 -1.83
C GLY A 39 -3.58 12.24 -1.68
N GLY A 40 -4.75 12.31 -2.31
CA GLY A 40 -5.71 11.21 -2.32
C GLY A 40 -6.05 10.73 -0.90
N LEU A 41 -5.78 9.46 -0.66
CA LEU A 41 -6.07 8.78 0.61
C LEU A 41 -5.43 9.47 1.83
N TRP A 42 -4.25 10.08 1.66
CA TRP A 42 -3.47 10.62 2.78
C TRP A 42 -3.95 11.99 3.27
N ARG A 43 -4.92 12.59 2.59
CA ARG A 43 -5.49 13.86 3.03
C ARG A 43 -6.41 13.66 4.22
N TYR A 44 -6.07 14.25 5.34
CA TYR A 44 -6.97 14.39 6.48
C TYR A 44 -7.75 15.69 6.32
N GLN A 45 -9.07 15.61 6.45
CA GLN A 45 -9.93 16.79 6.44
C GLN A 45 -10.94 16.73 7.56
N MET A 46 -11.06 17.81 8.29
CA MET A 46 -12.06 17.98 9.32
C MET A 46 -13.34 18.50 8.67
N GLY A 47 -14.35 17.65 8.61
CA GLY A 47 -15.65 18.00 8.01
C GLY A 47 -15.79 17.55 6.57
N SER A 48 -17.01 17.59 6.09
CA SER A 48 -17.39 17.23 4.73
C SER A 48 -17.20 18.42 3.80
N ILE A 49 -16.50 18.22 2.71
CA ILE A 49 -16.47 19.23 1.65
C ILE A 49 -17.59 18.88 0.68
N PHE A 50 -18.61 19.71 0.66
CA PHE A 50 -19.69 19.56 -0.31
C PHE A 50 -19.21 20.09 -1.66
N PHE A 51 -18.98 19.20 -2.59
CA PHE A 51 -18.82 19.63 -3.97
C PHE A 51 -20.17 19.51 -4.66
N PHE A 52 -20.77 20.66 -4.95
CA PHE A 52 -21.98 20.74 -5.74
C PHE A 52 -21.61 20.45 -7.20
N LEU A 53 -21.66 19.17 -7.56
CA LEU A 53 -21.65 18.81 -8.97
C LEU A 53 -23.08 18.51 -9.36
N ALA A 54 -23.52 19.11 -10.43
CA ALA A 54 -24.89 18.97 -10.89
C ALA A 54 -25.25 17.49 -11.11
N GLY A 55 -26.19 16.99 -10.31
CA GLY A 55 -26.76 15.66 -10.51
C GLY A 55 -26.51 14.62 -9.42
N GLY A 56 -25.96 15.01 -8.27
CA GLY A 56 -25.81 14.06 -7.17
C GLY A 56 -24.89 14.59 -6.07
N ASP A 57 -25.36 14.47 -4.85
CA ASP A 57 -24.60 14.89 -3.67
C ASP A 57 -23.47 13.91 -3.43
N TYR A 58 -22.30 14.17 -4.02
CA TYR A 58 -21.11 13.42 -3.67
C TYR A 58 -20.35 14.17 -2.57
N GLU A 59 -20.53 13.68 -1.37
CA GLU A 59 -19.80 14.14 -0.21
C GLU A 59 -18.43 13.42 -0.23
N TRP A 60 -17.38 14.12 -0.67
CA TRP A 60 -16.04 13.57 -0.55
C TRP A 60 -15.61 13.69 0.91
N GLN A 61 -15.43 12.57 1.55
CA GLN A 61 -14.93 12.53 2.92
C GLN A 61 -13.49 12.05 2.85
N GLY A 62 -12.60 12.81 3.42
CA GLY A 62 -11.22 12.37 3.60
C GLY A 62 -11.23 10.97 4.22
N LYS A 63 -10.43 10.06 3.71
CA LYS A 63 -10.57 8.64 4.08
C LYS A 63 -9.75 8.24 5.30
N TYR A 64 -8.81 9.08 5.72
CA TYR A 64 -8.01 8.78 6.90
C TYR A 64 -8.44 9.61 8.11
N TYR A 65 -8.38 8.96 9.26
CA TYR A 65 -8.61 9.57 10.56
C TYR A 65 -7.36 10.36 10.98
N LYS A 66 -7.56 11.23 11.96
CA LYS A 66 -6.56 12.20 12.41
C LYS A 66 -5.21 11.58 12.76
N SER A 67 -5.21 10.41 13.43
CA SER A 67 -4.00 9.75 13.94
C SER A 67 -3.35 8.77 12.97
N ALA A 68 -3.86 8.64 11.74
CA ALA A 68 -3.37 7.62 10.80
C ALA A 68 -1.86 7.76 10.53
N THR A 69 -1.14 6.66 10.69
CA THR A 69 0.31 6.57 10.53
C THR A 69 0.64 5.44 9.55
N SER A 70 1.69 5.62 8.78
CA SER A 70 2.10 4.61 7.78
C SER A 70 2.43 3.27 8.42
N ASN A 71 2.16 2.20 7.69
CA ASN A 71 2.52 0.83 8.09
C ASN A 71 3.87 0.41 7.53
N THR A 72 4.45 1.23 6.64
CA THR A 72 5.78 1.00 6.07
C THR A 72 6.68 2.19 6.44
N SER A 73 7.95 1.90 6.62
CA SER A 73 8.92 2.92 7.06
C SER A 73 9.24 3.91 5.93
N LYS A 74 9.73 5.09 6.32
CA LYS A 74 10.01 6.16 5.35
C LYS A 74 11.00 5.73 4.28
N GLU A 75 12.02 4.95 4.65
CA GLU A 75 13.04 4.53 3.69
C GLU A 75 12.51 3.53 2.66
N MET A 76 11.43 2.83 3.00
CA MET A 76 10.76 1.91 2.07
C MET A 76 9.63 2.58 1.29
N THR A 77 9.12 3.72 1.76
CA THR A 77 7.88 4.33 1.28
C THR A 77 8.11 5.52 0.32
N THR A 78 9.35 5.78 -0.06
CA THR A 78 9.68 6.93 -0.93
C THR A 78 9.52 6.59 -2.40
N TYR A 79 9.41 7.64 -3.22
CA TYR A 79 9.66 7.52 -4.66
C TYR A 79 11.13 7.14 -4.86
N ARG A 80 11.41 6.43 -5.96
CA ARG A 80 12.71 5.77 -6.18
C ARG A 80 13.88 6.73 -6.35
N ASP A 81 13.61 8.02 -6.62
CA ASP A 81 14.64 9.04 -6.80
C ASP A 81 14.39 10.30 -5.95
N TYR A 82 13.58 10.14 -4.88
CA TYR A 82 13.26 11.28 -4.01
C TYR A 82 13.19 10.83 -2.55
N PRO A 83 14.34 10.72 -1.87
CA PRO A 83 14.34 10.31 -0.45
C PRO A 83 13.57 11.26 0.45
N SER A 84 12.99 10.72 1.52
CA SER A 84 12.37 11.51 2.57
C SER A 84 13.42 12.36 3.30
N PRO A 85 13.06 13.55 3.82
CA PRO A 85 13.97 14.32 4.66
C PRO A 85 14.49 13.50 5.84
N ASP A 86 15.75 13.69 6.19
CA ASP A 86 16.38 12.93 7.28
C ASP A 86 15.78 13.22 8.66
N ARG A 87 15.12 14.38 8.81
CA ARG A 87 14.45 14.77 10.05
C ARG A 87 13.13 14.04 10.28
N PHE A 88 12.58 13.39 9.23
CA PHE A 88 11.28 12.71 9.35
C PHE A 88 11.43 11.44 10.18
N PRO A 89 10.42 11.11 11.02
CA PRO A 89 10.44 9.86 11.78
C PRO A 89 10.34 8.65 10.87
N ASN A 90 10.67 7.48 11.38
CA ASN A 90 10.68 6.26 10.57
C ASN A 90 9.28 5.84 10.09
N TYR A 91 8.25 6.07 10.90
CA TYR A 91 6.87 5.86 10.49
C TYR A 91 6.16 7.20 10.44
N LEU A 92 5.50 7.46 9.32
CA LEU A 92 5.02 8.80 8.99
C LEU A 92 3.54 8.97 9.31
N HIS A 93 3.26 9.93 10.18
CA HIS A 93 1.90 10.43 10.37
C HIS A 93 1.39 10.99 9.03
N ASN A 94 0.07 10.96 8.79
CA ASN A 94 -0.51 11.42 7.52
C ASN A 94 -0.06 12.82 7.13
N SER A 95 0.12 13.72 8.11
CA SER A 95 0.60 15.08 7.86
C SER A 95 2.02 15.11 7.27
N ARG A 96 2.88 14.18 7.71
CA ARG A 96 4.24 14.08 7.17
C ARG A 96 4.25 13.48 5.77
N ILE A 97 3.36 12.53 5.50
CA ILE A 97 3.22 11.99 4.16
C ILE A 97 2.74 13.10 3.21
N MET A 98 1.76 13.89 3.64
CA MET A 98 1.29 15.04 2.84
C MET A 98 2.41 16.06 2.60
N GLU A 99 3.20 16.34 3.63
CA GLU A 99 4.37 17.23 3.49
C GLU A 99 5.34 16.66 2.44
N TYR A 100 5.64 15.38 2.50
CA TYR A 100 6.50 14.70 1.54
C TYR A 100 5.95 14.80 0.13
N LEU A 101 4.65 14.55 -0.05
CA LEU A 101 4.00 14.62 -1.37
C LEU A 101 4.01 16.05 -1.93
N ARG A 102 3.79 17.07 -1.08
CA ARG A 102 3.89 18.47 -1.52
C ARG A 102 5.31 18.83 -1.94
N MET A 103 6.31 18.37 -1.17
CA MET A 103 7.72 18.57 -1.51
C MET A 103 8.06 17.94 -2.87
N TYR A 104 7.58 16.70 -3.09
CA TYR A 104 7.79 15.98 -4.35
C TYR A 104 7.14 16.73 -5.52
N ALA A 105 5.87 17.12 -5.35
CA ALA A 105 5.13 17.82 -6.40
C ALA A 105 5.78 19.17 -6.73
N GLN A 106 6.26 19.89 -5.71
CA GLN A 106 6.94 21.18 -5.89
C GLN A 106 8.31 21.00 -6.57
N HIS A 107 9.08 20.02 -6.11
CA HIS A 107 10.42 19.76 -6.63
C HIS A 107 10.41 19.47 -8.14
N PHE A 108 9.43 18.68 -8.58
CA PHE A 108 9.33 18.28 -9.99
C PHE A 108 8.30 19.12 -10.77
N ASP A 109 7.73 20.16 -10.14
CA ASP A 109 6.78 21.10 -10.77
C ASP A 109 5.57 20.36 -11.37
N LEU A 110 4.97 19.47 -10.58
CA LEU A 110 3.90 18.58 -11.06
C LEU A 110 2.53 19.24 -11.04
N THR A 111 2.30 20.21 -10.14
CA THR A 111 0.98 20.79 -9.89
C THR A 111 0.39 21.45 -11.13
N LYS A 112 1.23 22.06 -11.96
CA LYS A 112 0.78 22.72 -13.18
C LYS A 112 0.17 21.74 -14.20
N ARG A 113 0.41 20.45 -14.05
CA ARG A 113 -0.15 19.40 -14.90
C ARG A 113 -1.48 18.87 -14.38
N ILE A 114 -1.93 19.35 -13.22
CA ILE A 114 -3.15 18.83 -12.54
C ILE A 114 -4.29 19.81 -12.71
N ARG A 115 -5.43 19.31 -13.18
CA ARG A 115 -6.68 20.04 -13.21
C ARG A 115 -7.52 19.57 -12.03
N PHE A 116 -7.63 20.43 -11.03
CA PHE A 116 -8.41 20.14 -9.81
C PHE A 116 -9.89 20.35 -10.08
N LEU A 117 -10.74 19.82 -9.19
CA LEU A 117 -12.20 19.92 -9.26
C LEU A 117 -12.71 19.42 -10.62
N SER A 118 -12.05 18.41 -11.16
CA SER A 118 -12.31 17.90 -12.51
C SER A 118 -12.55 16.40 -12.42
N LYS A 119 -13.82 16.02 -12.55
CA LYS A 119 -14.25 14.62 -12.46
C LYS A 119 -14.31 14.00 -13.86
N VAL A 120 -13.65 12.86 -14.02
CA VAL A 120 -13.72 12.10 -15.27
C VAL A 120 -15.03 11.31 -15.27
N HIS A 121 -15.88 11.56 -16.28
CA HIS A 121 -17.17 10.90 -16.44
C HIS A 121 -17.10 9.69 -17.35
N SER A 122 -16.34 9.78 -18.45
CA SER A 122 -16.21 8.65 -19.36
C SER A 122 -14.87 8.65 -20.07
N VAL A 123 -14.41 7.45 -20.37
CA VAL A 123 -13.19 7.18 -21.13
C VAL A 123 -13.60 6.22 -22.23
N ARG A 124 -13.53 6.66 -23.49
CA ARG A 124 -14.00 5.88 -24.65
C ARG A 124 -12.94 5.80 -25.72
N LYS A 125 -12.58 4.60 -26.10
CA LYS A 125 -11.68 4.35 -27.20
C LYS A 125 -12.40 4.68 -28.52
N ARG A 126 -11.71 5.41 -29.42
CA ARG A 126 -12.27 5.69 -30.75
C ARG A 126 -12.32 4.42 -31.59
N SER A 127 -13.27 4.36 -32.53
CA SER A 127 -13.49 3.17 -33.36
C SER A 127 -12.28 2.78 -34.20
N ASP A 128 -11.45 3.75 -34.58
CA ASP A 128 -10.22 3.49 -35.33
C ASP A 128 -9.01 3.16 -34.43
N PHE A 129 -9.22 3.13 -33.12
CA PHE A 129 -8.19 2.85 -32.11
C PHE A 129 -7.01 3.82 -32.14
N SER A 130 -7.16 4.98 -32.77
CA SER A 130 -6.11 5.99 -32.86
C SER A 130 -5.88 6.71 -31.52
N CYS A 131 -6.97 7.06 -30.85
CA CYS A 131 -6.97 7.86 -29.62
C CYS A 131 -8.09 7.44 -28.70
N THR A 132 -8.09 8.05 -27.51
CA THR A 132 -9.15 7.86 -26.51
C THR A 132 -9.77 9.22 -26.17
N ASP A 133 -11.09 9.29 -26.18
CA ASP A 133 -11.85 10.48 -25.78
C ASP A 133 -12.14 10.39 -24.27
N VAL A 134 -11.83 11.47 -23.56
CA VAL A 134 -12.06 11.57 -22.11
C VAL A 134 -13.00 12.73 -21.84
N LEU A 135 -14.19 12.43 -21.30
CA LEU A 135 -15.19 13.43 -20.92
C LEU A 135 -14.98 13.81 -19.46
N VAL A 136 -14.77 15.11 -19.23
CA VAL A 136 -14.43 15.64 -17.91
C VAL A 136 -15.44 16.73 -17.53
N GLU A 137 -15.90 16.71 -16.29
CA GLU A 137 -16.75 17.76 -15.73
C GLU A 137 -15.96 18.61 -14.74
N THR A 138 -15.93 19.92 -14.99
CA THR A 138 -15.28 20.90 -14.10
C THR A 138 -16.33 21.97 -13.77
N THR A 139 -16.71 22.10 -12.51
CA THR A 139 -17.68 23.09 -12.00
C THR A 139 -18.98 23.11 -12.83
N GLY A 140 -19.52 21.91 -13.12
CA GLY A 140 -20.79 21.77 -13.85
C GLY A 140 -20.68 21.86 -15.36
N LYS A 141 -19.49 22.13 -15.89
CA LYS A 141 -19.26 22.23 -17.34
C LYS A 141 -18.52 20.99 -17.82
N GLN A 142 -19.06 20.33 -18.85
CA GLN A 142 -18.45 19.14 -19.44
C GLN A 142 -17.63 19.50 -20.67
N GLU A 143 -16.43 18.94 -20.74
CA GLU A 143 -15.53 19.10 -21.89
C GLU A 143 -14.93 17.75 -22.27
N SER A 144 -14.71 17.54 -23.54
CA SER A 144 -14.08 16.33 -24.06
C SER A 144 -12.65 16.61 -24.48
N TYR A 145 -11.73 15.74 -24.10
CA TYR A 145 -10.31 15.82 -24.45
C TYR A 145 -9.86 14.52 -25.10
N VAL A 146 -8.81 14.61 -25.90
CA VAL A 146 -8.29 13.47 -26.67
C VAL A 146 -6.90 13.13 -26.17
N PHE A 147 -6.64 11.84 -25.90
CA PHE A 147 -5.37 11.36 -25.39
C PHE A 147 -4.89 10.12 -26.15
N ASP A 148 -3.58 9.94 -26.19
CA ASP A 148 -2.94 8.75 -26.78
C ASP A 148 -2.90 7.59 -25.81
N GLY A 149 -2.90 7.87 -24.50
CA GLY A 149 -2.88 6.84 -23.45
C GLY A 149 -3.55 7.33 -22.19
N ILE A 150 -4.02 6.37 -21.40
CA ILE A 150 -4.76 6.63 -20.16
C ILE A 150 -4.08 5.86 -19.02
N MET A 151 -3.80 6.53 -17.92
CA MET A 151 -3.32 5.91 -16.68
C MET A 151 -4.37 6.09 -15.60
N VAL A 152 -4.95 4.99 -15.15
CA VAL A 152 -5.96 4.99 -14.09
C VAL A 152 -5.24 4.90 -12.75
N CYS A 153 -5.26 6.00 -12.00
CA CYS A 153 -4.56 6.15 -10.71
C CYS A 153 -5.56 6.46 -9.59
N SER A 154 -6.74 5.87 -9.65
CA SER A 154 -7.87 6.22 -8.77
C SER A 154 -7.86 5.52 -7.41
N GLY A 155 -6.98 4.52 -7.21
CA GLY A 155 -6.80 3.88 -5.91
C GLY A 155 -7.72 2.69 -5.64
N LEU A 156 -7.44 2.00 -4.52
CA LEU A 156 -8.13 0.78 -4.10
C LEU A 156 -9.26 1.01 -3.10
N TYR A 157 -9.21 2.09 -2.36
CA TYR A 157 -10.12 2.30 -1.22
C TYR A 157 -11.17 3.36 -1.57
N THR A 158 -11.87 3.14 -2.70
CA THR A 158 -12.79 4.14 -3.24
C THR A 158 -14.21 4.01 -2.71
N GLU A 159 -14.66 2.78 -2.43
CA GLU A 159 -16.03 2.52 -2.00
C GLU A 159 -16.05 1.73 -0.69
N PRO A 160 -16.64 2.27 0.39
CA PRO A 160 -16.72 1.52 1.65
C PRO A 160 -17.64 0.31 1.50
N ILE A 161 -17.27 -0.80 2.14
CA ILE A 161 -18.11 -2.00 2.21
C ILE A 161 -18.83 -1.96 3.54
N LEU A 162 -20.15 -1.78 3.51
CA LEU A 162 -20.99 -1.77 4.69
C LEU A 162 -22.00 -2.91 4.56
N PRO A 163 -21.63 -4.14 5.01
CA PRO A 163 -22.45 -5.33 4.75
C PRO A 163 -23.57 -5.51 5.79
N LEU A 164 -24.50 -4.57 5.84
CA LEU A 164 -25.57 -4.56 6.84
C LEU A 164 -26.44 -5.81 6.77
N GLN A 165 -26.55 -6.42 5.59
CA GLN A 165 -27.31 -7.65 5.39
C GLN A 165 -26.73 -8.83 6.18
N ASN A 166 -25.47 -8.76 6.58
CA ASN A 166 -24.83 -9.80 7.39
C ASN A 166 -25.03 -9.60 8.88
N PHE A 167 -25.75 -8.54 9.28
CA PHE A 167 -25.99 -8.20 10.69
C PHE A 167 -27.47 -8.06 10.95
N PRO A 168 -28.20 -9.20 11.12
CA PRO A 168 -29.64 -9.15 11.38
C PRO A 168 -29.97 -8.25 12.56
N GLY A 169 -31.04 -7.49 12.44
CA GLY A 169 -31.50 -6.60 13.49
C GLY A 169 -30.88 -5.21 13.49
N ILE A 170 -29.87 -4.94 12.64
CA ILE A 170 -29.20 -3.64 12.64
C ILE A 170 -30.19 -2.49 12.33
N ASN A 171 -31.22 -2.76 11.53
CA ASN A 171 -32.24 -1.76 11.19
C ASN A 171 -33.14 -1.39 12.38
N ARG A 172 -33.19 -2.20 13.43
CA ARG A 172 -33.95 -1.93 14.66
C ARG A 172 -33.08 -1.34 15.76
N PHE A 173 -31.76 -1.39 15.59
CA PHE A 173 -30.81 -0.90 16.59
C PHE A 173 -30.98 0.62 16.77
N LYS A 174 -31.20 1.06 18.00
CA LYS A 174 -31.46 2.47 18.33
C LYS A 174 -30.20 3.28 18.55
N GLY A 175 -29.04 2.64 18.66
CA GLY A 175 -27.76 3.33 18.75
C GLY A 175 -27.31 3.84 17.39
N GLN A 176 -26.14 4.46 17.39
CA GLN A 176 -25.53 4.96 16.16
C GLN A 176 -24.65 3.90 15.52
N TYR A 177 -24.64 3.81 14.20
CA TYR A 177 -23.60 3.04 13.52
C TYR A 177 -23.05 3.83 12.34
N ILE A 178 -21.75 3.66 12.09
CA ILE A 178 -21.03 4.32 11.00
C ILE A 178 -20.03 3.34 10.38
N HIS A 179 -19.61 3.63 9.14
CA HIS A 179 -18.43 2.98 8.57
C HIS A 179 -17.18 3.72 9.03
N SER A 180 -16.04 3.02 9.11
CA SER A 180 -14.77 3.63 9.53
C SER A 180 -14.36 4.82 8.66
N CYS A 181 -14.81 4.88 7.40
CA CYS A 181 -14.53 6.03 6.52
C CYS A 181 -15.18 7.33 7.00
N GLU A 182 -16.19 7.25 7.88
CA GLU A 182 -16.85 8.42 8.47
C GLU A 182 -16.19 8.88 9.76
N TYR A 183 -15.30 8.06 10.32
CA TYR A 183 -14.58 8.40 11.54
C TYR A 183 -13.47 9.41 11.25
N ARG A 184 -13.35 10.43 12.09
CA ARG A 184 -12.31 11.46 11.94
C ARG A 184 -11.42 11.55 13.17
N SER A 185 -12.02 11.61 14.35
CA SER A 185 -11.29 11.84 15.59
C SER A 185 -12.13 11.34 16.77
N PRO A 186 -11.50 11.11 17.94
CA PRO A 186 -12.20 10.44 19.04
C PRO A 186 -13.12 11.32 19.88
N GLU A 187 -13.08 12.65 19.73
CA GLU A 187 -13.74 13.58 20.64
C GLU A 187 -15.25 13.34 20.78
N LYS A 188 -15.91 12.95 19.70
CA LYS A 188 -17.36 12.71 19.67
C LYS A 188 -17.78 11.46 20.45
N PHE A 189 -16.82 10.62 20.82
CA PHE A 189 -17.10 9.30 21.39
C PHE A 189 -16.74 9.21 22.87
N GLN A 190 -16.50 10.35 23.51
CA GLN A 190 -16.15 10.45 24.93
C GLN A 190 -17.23 9.75 25.78
N GLY A 191 -16.80 8.83 26.65
CA GLY A 191 -17.66 8.14 27.60
C GLY A 191 -18.63 7.13 27.02
N LYS A 192 -18.56 6.85 25.72
CA LYS A 192 -19.48 5.93 25.05
C LYS A 192 -18.95 4.49 25.07
N LYS A 193 -19.86 3.53 25.01
CA LYS A 193 -19.54 2.11 24.78
C LYS A 193 -19.52 1.89 23.26
N ILE A 194 -18.43 1.35 22.73
CA ILE A 194 -18.21 1.27 21.29
C ILE A 194 -17.85 -0.16 20.90
N ILE A 195 -18.53 -0.68 19.87
CA ILE A 195 -18.11 -1.91 19.20
C ILE A 195 -17.43 -1.50 17.88
N VAL A 196 -16.20 -1.98 17.67
CA VAL A 196 -15.50 -1.87 16.38
C VAL A 196 -15.58 -3.25 15.73
N VAL A 197 -16.19 -3.33 14.55
CA VAL A 197 -16.37 -4.58 13.82
C VAL A 197 -15.28 -4.68 12.75
N GLY A 198 -14.39 -5.64 12.91
CA GLY A 198 -13.28 -5.87 11.98
C GLY A 198 -11.92 -5.51 12.58
N ILE A 199 -10.94 -6.41 12.37
CA ILE A 199 -9.61 -6.29 12.98
C ILE A 199 -8.50 -6.03 11.93
N GLY A 200 -8.84 -5.42 10.81
CA GLY A 200 -7.80 -4.90 9.91
C GLY A 200 -7.07 -3.72 10.53
N ASN A 201 -6.16 -3.11 9.78
CA ASN A 201 -5.37 -1.98 10.29
C ASN A 201 -6.26 -0.87 10.84
N SER A 202 -7.31 -0.49 10.09
CA SER A 202 -8.23 0.56 10.54
C SER A 202 -8.95 0.17 11.84
N GLY A 203 -9.44 -1.06 11.92
CA GLY A 203 -10.16 -1.50 13.12
C GLY A 203 -9.28 -1.52 14.36
N ALA A 204 -8.05 -2.00 14.24
CA ALA A 204 -7.10 -2.02 15.34
C ALA A 204 -6.74 -0.59 15.79
N ASP A 205 -6.42 0.29 14.84
CA ASP A 205 -6.08 1.69 15.14
C ASP A 205 -7.24 2.40 15.84
N LEU A 206 -8.47 2.24 15.32
CA LEU A 206 -9.66 2.87 15.90
C LEU A 206 -9.94 2.34 17.31
N ALA A 207 -9.79 1.03 17.53
CA ALA A 207 -9.99 0.43 18.85
C ALA A 207 -8.99 1.03 19.85
N ILE A 208 -7.74 1.15 19.47
CA ILE A 208 -6.69 1.73 20.30
C ILE A 208 -7.02 3.21 20.62
N GLU A 209 -7.28 4.01 19.58
CA GLU A 209 -7.52 5.44 19.75
C GLU A 209 -8.76 5.71 20.59
N LEU A 210 -9.86 5.02 20.28
CA LEU A 210 -11.12 5.20 20.99
C LEU A 210 -11.04 4.73 22.44
N SER A 211 -10.20 3.76 22.76
CA SER A 211 -10.06 3.25 24.12
C SER A 211 -9.53 4.30 25.11
N HIS A 212 -8.94 5.40 24.60
CA HIS A 212 -8.49 6.49 25.45
C HIS A 212 -9.64 7.38 25.94
N VAL A 213 -10.77 7.41 25.22
CA VAL A 213 -11.89 8.31 25.54
C VAL A 213 -13.20 7.58 25.84
N ALA A 214 -13.38 6.39 25.29
CA ALA A 214 -14.60 5.60 25.47
C ALA A 214 -14.68 5.03 26.89
N SER A 215 -15.88 4.75 27.36
CA SER A 215 -16.06 4.02 28.62
C SER A 215 -15.64 2.55 28.46
N GLN A 216 -15.85 1.97 27.27
CA GLN A 216 -15.38 0.62 26.94
C GLN A 216 -15.36 0.46 25.42
N VAL A 217 -14.32 -0.21 24.88
CA VAL A 217 -14.24 -0.60 23.49
C VAL A 217 -14.25 -2.13 23.38
N TYR A 218 -15.10 -2.62 22.50
CA TYR A 218 -15.17 -4.04 22.13
C TYR A 218 -14.69 -4.14 20.69
N LEU A 219 -13.68 -4.96 20.44
CA LEU A 219 -13.16 -5.21 19.10
C LEU A 219 -13.61 -6.59 18.65
N SER A 220 -14.54 -6.62 17.71
CA SER A 220 -15.17 -7.85 17.21
C SER A 220 -14.39 -8.39 16.02
N THR A 221 -14.03 -9.66 16.06
CA THR A 221 -13.32 -10.32 14.96
C THR A 221 -13.93 -11.68 14.66
N ARG A 222 -14.15 -11.95 13.39
CA ARG A 222 -14.69 -13.23 12.93
C ARG A 222 -13.63 -14.32 12.89
N ARG A 223 -12.41 -13.96 12.51
CA ARG A 223 -11.33 -14.94 12.24
C ARG A 223 -10.10 -14.77 13.10
N GLY A 224 -10.01 -13.71 13.89
CA GLY A 224 -8.79 -13.33 14.56
C GLY A 224 -7.81 -12.66 13.59
N ALA A 225 -6.59 -12.35 14.05
CA ALA A 225 -5.57 -11.72 13.23
C ALA A 225 -4.19 -11.93 13.84
N TRP A 226 -3.19 -12.11 12.97
CA TRP A 226 -1.79 -12.00 13.37
C TRP A 226 -1.45 -10.51 13.44
N ILE A 227 -0.79 -10.13 14.55
CA ILE A 227 -0.46 -8.73 14.80
C ILE A 227 1.01 -8.45 14.55
N UNK A 228 1.41 -7.62 13.55
CA UNK A 228 2.61 -7.37 13.26
C UNK A 228 2.99 -6.24 13.98
N ASN A 229 4.15 -6.07 14.11
CA ASN A 229 4.76 -4.92 14.81
C ASN A 229 5.57 -4.08 13.85
N ARG A 230 5.46 -2.77 13.97
CA ARG A 230 6.32 -1.84 13.24
C ARG A 230 7.76 -1.89 13.77
N VAL A 231 7.90 -2.05 15.08
CA VAL A 231 9.19 -2.11 15.75
C VAL A 231 9.65 -3.58 15.81
N TRP A 232 10.78 -3.87 15.18
CA TRP A 232 11.35 -5.21 15.09
C TRP A 232 12.58 -5.33 16.00
N ASP A 233 13.34 -6.39 15.83
CA ASP A 233 14.52 -6.65 16.67
C ASP A 233 15.46 -5.43 16.69
N ASN A 234 15.98 -5.13 17.87
CA ASN A 234 16.89 -4.00 18.14
C ASN A 234 16.25 -2.64 17.84
N GLY A 235 14.91 -2.57 17.83
CA GLY A 235 14.20 -1.32 17.61
C GLY A 235 14.20 -0.83 16.17
N MET A 236 14.58 -1.68 15.22
CA MET A 236 14.63 -1.28 13.80
C MET A 236 13.24 -1.42 13.16
N PRO A 237 12.94 -0.63 12.13
CA PRO A 237 11.68 -0.81 11.40
C PRO A 237 11.58 -2.21 10.79
N MET A 238 10.45 -2.87 10.99
CA MET A 238 10.22 -4.26 10.58
C MET A 238 10.54 -4.48 9.09
N ASP A 239 10.06 -3.59 8.23
CA ASP A 239 10.21 -3.75 6.78
C ASP A 239 11.66 -3.62 6.33
N THR A 240 12.49 -2.85 7.05
CA THR A 240 13.92 -2.74 6.72
C THR A 240 14.68 -3.99 7.10
N VAL A 241 14.14 -4.79 8.02
CA VAL A 241 14.76 -6.04 8.46
C VAL A 241 14.26 -7.23 7.63
N LEU A 242 12.96 -7.25 7.32
CA LEU A 242 12.35 -8.42 6.67
C LEU A 242 12.41 -8.38 5.13
N PHE A 243 12.36 -7.19 4.52
CA PHE A 243 12.30 -7.09 3.06
C PHE A 243 13.68 -6.86 2.47
N THR A 244 14.45 -7.95 2.36
CA THR A 244 15.80 -7.95 1.77
C THR A 244 15.83 -8.93 0.60
N CYS A 245 16.75 -8.71 -0.34
CA CYS A 245 16.96 -9.66 -1.45
C CYS A 245 17.34 -11.03 -0.92
N PHE A 246 18.23 -11.07 0.07
CA PHE A 246 18.70 -12.31 0.68
C PHE A 246 17.54 -13.14 1.24
N LYS A 247 16.67 -12.52 2.05
CA LYS A 247 15.53 -13.23 2.66
C LYS A 247 14.50 -13.67 1.60
N THR A 248 14.31 -12.84 0.58
CA THR A 248 13.40 -13.20 -0.52
C THR A 248 13.89 -14.46 -1.22
N ILE A 249 15.19 -14.55 -1.47
CA ILE A 249 15.79 -15.74 -2.07
C ILE A 249 15.68 -16.94 -1.12
N LEU A 250 16.02 -16.76 0.15
CA LEU A 250 15.93 -17.85 1.14
C LEU A 250 14.49 -18.42 1.19
N ASN A 251 13.50 -17.55 1.19
CA ASN A 251 12.10 -17.98 1.26
C ASN A 251 11.68 -18.87 0.09
N LYS A 252 12.38 -18.79 -1.04
CA LYS A 252 12.11 -19.68 -2.18
C LYS A 252 12.62 -21.11 -1.96
N PHE A 253 13.63 -21.27 -1.09
CA PHE A 253 14.21 -22.58 -0.80
C PHE A 253 13.61 -23.25 0.42
N TYR A 254 12.99 -22.50 1.32
CA TYR A 254 12.38 -23.06 2.51
C TYR A 254 10.90 -23.36 2.28
N PRO A 255 10.40 -24.51 2.74
CA PRO A 255 8.97 -24.80 2.70
C PRO A 255 8.16 -23.73 3.44
N THR A 256 7.05 -23.32 2.85
CA THR A 256 6.20 -22.25 3.38
C THR A 256 5.77 -22.52 4.84
N PHE A 257 5.54 -23.80 5.21
CA PHE A 257 5.11 -24.12 6.55
C PHE A 257 6.18 -23.80 7.60
N LEU A 258 7.47 -23.93 7.25
CA LEU A 258 8.58 -23.58 8.15
C LEU A 258 8.69 -22.06 8.32
N ILE A 259 8.50 -21.32 7.22
CA ILE A 259 8.52 -19.85 7.25
C ILE A 259 7.39 -19.35 8.15
N ASN A 260 6.18 -19.89 7.95
CA ASN A 260 5.02 -19.56 8.79
C ASN A 260 5.29 -19.85 10.25
N ARG A 261 5.79 -21.07 10.55
CA ARG A 261 6.06 -21.50 11.93
C ARG A 261 7.07 -20.57 12.61
N TRP A 262 8.16 -20.24 11.90
CA TRP A 262 9.18 -19.32 12.44
C TRP A 262 8.56 -17.95 12.74
N ALA A 263 7.84 -17.39 11.77
CA ALA A 263 7.28 -16.04 11.89
C ALA A 263 6.20 -15.98 12.98
N GLU A 264 5.30 -16.98 13.02
CA GLU A 264 4.24 -17.06 14.03
C GLU A 264 4.82 -17.20 15.44
N ASN A 265 5.87 -18.02 15.60
CA ASN A 265 6.58 -18.15 16.89
C ASN A 265 7.22 -16.81 17.29
N LYS A 266 7.78 -16.09 16.32
CA LYS A 266 8.37 -14.78 16.55
C LYS A 266 7.33 -13.78 17.06
N LEU A 267 6.13 -13.76 16.46
CA LEU A 267 5.05 -12.88 16.91
C LEU A 267 4.52 -13.31 18.29
N ASN A 268 4.36 -14.62 18.51
CA ASN A 268 3.88 -15.15 19.79
C ASN A 268 4.89 -14.98 20.94
N ALA A 269 6.16 -14.75 20.63
CA ALA A 269 7.16 -14.46 21.66
C ALA A 269 6.91 -13.10 22.33
N ARG A 270 6.23 -12.18 21.65
CA ARG A 270 5.85 -10.88 22.21
C ARG A 270 4.61 -11.01 23.11
N PHE A 271 3.58 -11.68 22.60
CA PHE A 271 2.37 -12.02 23.35
C PHE A 271 1.69 -13.19 22.65
N ASN A 272 1.03 -14.03 23.42
CA ASN A 272 0.40 -15.24 22.91
C ASN A 272 -0.99 -14.88 22.32
N HIS A 273 -1.13 -15.00 20.99
CA HIS A 273 -2.36 -14.66 20.29
C HIS A 273 -3.57 -15.46 20.76
N ASP A 274 -3.36 -16.73 21.18
CA ASP A 274 -4.45 -17.57 21.69
C ASP A 274 -5.00 -17.02 23.00
N VAL A 275 -4.10 -16.70 23.93
CA VAL A 275 -4.45 -16.16 25.25
C VAL A 275 -5.20 -14.82 25.10
N TYR A 276 -4.83 -14.03 24.09
CA TYR A 276 -5.44 -12.72 23.85
C TYR A 276 -6.72 -12.78 23.00
N GLY A 277 -7.18 -14.00 22.63
CA GLY A 277 -8.38 -14.16 21.81
C GLY A 277 -8.22 -13.74 20.36
N LEU A 278 -6.98 -13.66 19.87
CA LEU A 278 -6.68 -13.17 18.54
C LEU A 278 -6.20 -14.25 17.56
N LEU A 279 -5.92 -15.48 18.06
CA LEU A 279 -5.32 -16.51 17.22
C LEU A 279 -6.22 -16.86 16.04
N PRO A 280 -5.76 -16.61 14.80
CA PRO A 280 -6.56 -16.97 13.64
C PRO A 280 -6.37 -18.45 13.26
N LYS A 281 -7.35 -19.00 12.56
CA LYS A 281 -7.26 -20.36 12.01
C LYS A 281 -6.32 -20.44 10.82
N HIS A 282 -6.06 -19.30 10.17
CA HIS A 282 -5.16 -19.25 9.00
C HIS A 282 -3.71 -18.99 9.42
N ARG A 283 -2.79 -19.41 8.56
CA ARG A 283 -1.36 -19.17 8.76
C ARG A 283 -1.02 -17.71 8.43
N LEU A 284 0.10 -17.23 8.96
CA LEU A 284 0.50 -15.83 8.82
C LEU A 284 0.58 -15.37 7.36
N LEU A 285 1.22 -16.16 6.50
CA LEU A 285 1.42 -15.75 5.11
C LEU A 285 0.16 -15.91 4.24
N SER A 286 -0.89 -16.58 4.75
CA SER A 286 -2.12 -16.82 3.98
C SER A 286 -3.09 -15.65 3.99
N HIS A 287 -2.84 -14.61 4.79
CA HIS A 287 -3.71 -13.43 4.90
C HIS A 287 -2.89 -12.26 5.40
N GLN A 288 -3.41 -11.05 5.21
CA GLN A 288 -2.70 -9.85 5.65
C GLN A 288 -2.71 -9.75 7.18
N ALA A 289 -1.51 -9.62 7.77
CA ALA A 289 -1.39 -9.34 9.20
C ALA A 289 -1.79 -7.89 9.48
N THR A 290 -2.25 -7.64 10.69
CA THR A 290 -2.65 -6.31 11.14
C THR A 290 -1.47 -5.65 11.86
N CYS A 291 -1.17 -4.42 11.50
CA CYS A 291 -0.19 -3.60 12.24
C CYS A 291 -0.87 -3.01 13.47
N GLY A 292 -0.36 -3.33 14.64
CA GLY A 292 -1.00 -2.89 15.86
C GLY A 292 -0.10 -3.04 17.09
N ASP A 293 1.00 -2.29 17.10
CA ASP A 293 2.02 -2.40 18.16
C ASP A 293 1.44 -2.26 19.55
N ASP A 294 0.48 -1.35 19.72
CA ASP A 294 -0.09 -1.03 21.03
C ASP A 294 -1.32 -1.87 21.40
N LEU A 295 -1.86 -2.63 20.46
CA LEU A 295 -3.10 -3.39 20.72
C LEU A 295 -2.98 -4.34 21.93
N PRO A 296 -1.90 -5.13 22.06
CA PRO A 296 -1.80 -6.01 23.24
C PRO A 296 -1.80 -5.25 24.57
N ASN A 297 -1.20 -4.05 24.59
CA ASN A 297 -1.19 -3.21 25.79
C ASN A 297 -2.60 -2.75 26.18
N HIS A 298 -3.42 -2.42 25.19
CA HIS A 298 -4.82 -2.02 25.45
C HIS A 298 -5.71 -3.20 25.82
N ILE A 299 -5.38 -4.41 25.34
CA ILE A 299 -6.12 -5.63 25.73
C ILE A 299 -5.77 -6.00 27.17
N ILE A 300 -4.48 -6.07 27.52
CA ILE A 300 -4.07 -6.52 28.86
C ILE A 300 -4.52 -5.53 29.95
N SER A 301 -4.67 -4.25 29.60
CA SER A 301 -5.17 -3.23 30.54
C SER A 301 -6.69 -3.16 30.60
N GLY A 302 -7.39 -4.00 29.81
CA GLY A 302 -8.87 -4.04 29.80
C GLY A 302 -9.54 -2.93 29.04
N ARG A 303 -8.78 -2.04 28.41
CA ARG A 303 -9.37 -0.92 27.62
C ARG A 303 -10.04 -1.42 26.35
N VAL A 304 -9.52 -2.50 25.76
CA VAL A 304 -10.11 -3.14 24.59
C VAL A 304 -10.39 -4.60 24.94
N LEU A 305 -11.63 -5.02 24.77
CA LEU A 305 -12.05 -6.41 24.96
C LEU A 305 -12.30 -7.04 23.58
N ILE A 306 -11.65 -8.17 23.34
CA ILE A 306 -11.82 -8.90 22.06
C ILE A 306 -13.11 -9.70 22.13
N LYS A 307 -13.93 -9.58 21.09
CA LYS A 307 -15.21 -10.30 20.98
C LYS A 307 -15.24 -11.11 19.68
N SER A 308 -16.01 -12.18 19.69
CA SER A 308 -16.31 -12.95 18.49
C SER A 308 -17.17 -12.11 17.53
N ASP A 309 -17.46 -12.66 16.36
CA ASP A 309 -18.27 -11.96 15.34
C ASP A 309 -19.65 -11.63 15.90
N VAL A 310 -20.19 -10.47 15.53
CA VAL A 310 -21.55 -10.09 15.89
C VAL A 310 -22.54 -10.97 15.11
N ARG A 311 -23.37 -11.71 15.82
CA ARG A 311 -24.38 -12.58 15.23
C ARG A 311 -25.63 -11.80 14.82
N GLU A 312 -26.11 -10.91 15.73
CA GLU A 312 -27.29 -10.09 15.47
C GLU A 312 -27.34 -8.88 16.42
N PHE A 313 -28.17 -7.92 16.05
CA PHE A 313 -28.46 -6.74 16.88
C PHE A 313 -29.89 -6.79 17.37
N THR A 314 -30.11 -6.34 18.60
CA THR A 314 -31.45 -6.02 19.14
C THR A 314 -31.65 -4.51 19.08
N GLU A 315 -32.73 -4.00 19.69
CA GLU A 315 -32.93 -2.55 19.75
C GLU A 315 -31.83 -1.82 20.51
N THR A 316 -31.23 -2.48 21.52
CA THR A 316 -30.24 -1.82 22.39
C THR A 316 -28.90 -2.55 22.47
N SER A 317 -28.79 -3.78 21.97
CA SER A 317 -27.62 -4.61 22.22
C SER A 317 -27.12 -5.31 20.96
N ALA A 318 -25.89 -5.84 21.05
CA ALA A 318 -25.28 -6.73 20.06
C ALA A 318 -25.06 -8.10 20.73
N ILE A 319 -25.46 -9.15 20.03
CA ILE A 319 -25.27 -10.54 20.49
C ILE A 319 -24.16 -11.14 19.63
N PHE A 320 -23.13 -11.63 20.30
CA PHE A 320 -21.95 -12.19 19.64
C PHE A 320 -22.11 -13.68 19.37
N GLY A 321 -21.27 -14.24 18.51
CA GLY A 321 -21.31 -15.64 18.12
C GLY A 321 -21.12 -16.61 19.27
N ASP A 322 -20.48 -16.21 20.36
CA ASP A 322 -20.27 -17.00 21.56
C ASP A 322 -21.48 -16.90 22.56
N GLY A 323 -22.51 -16.15 22.19
CA GLY A 323 -23.71 -15.96 23.00
C GLY A 323 -23.64 -14.80 23.99
N THR A 324 -22.49 -14.16 24.14
CA THR A 324 -22.39 -12.98 25.02
C THR A 324 -23.09 -11.78 24.37
N GLU A 325 -23.51 -10.83 25.21
CA GLU A 325 -24.29 -9.67 24.81
C GLU A 325 -23.71 -8.41 25.44
N GLU A 326 -23.64 -7.34 24.66
CA GLU A 326 -23.16 -6.02 25.12
C GLU A 326 -24.07 -4.93 24.56
N ASP A 327 -24.19 -3.82 25.30
CA ASP A 327 -25.08 -2.70 24.97
C ASP A 327 -24.25 -1.50 24.45
N PRO A 328 -23.90 -1.44 23.17
CA PRO A 328 -23.09 -0.32 22.67
C PRO A 328 -23.94 0.92 22.42
N ASP A 329 -23.32 2.07 22.61
CA ASP A 329 -23.89 3.35 22.14
C ASP A 329 -23.62 3.54 20.64
N VAL A 330 -22.44 3.08 20.17
CA VAL A 330 -21.99 3.26 18.78
C VAL A 330 -21.36 1.96 18.28
N VAL A 331 -21.65 1.65 17.02
CA VAL A 331 -20.99 0.56 16.29
C VAL A 331 -20.23 1.15 15.12
N ILE A 332 -18.94 0.86 15.02
CA ILE A 332 -18.11 1.31 13.90
C ILE A 332 -17.72 0.10 13.06
N PHE A 333 -18.17 0.10 11.82
CA PHE A 333 -17.88 -0.98 10.88
C PHE A 333 -16.55 -0.69 10.18
N ALA A 334 -15.49 -1.35 10.59
CA ALA A 334 -14.17 -1.29 9.95
C ALA A 334 -14.06 -2.47 8.96
N THR A 335 -15.03 -2.52 8.06
CA THR A 335 -15.28 -3.68 7.19
C THR A 335 -14.66 -3.55 5.80
N GLY A 336 -13.82 -2.52 5.61
CA GLY A 336 -12.99 -2.42 4.42
C GLY A 336 -13.63 -1.69 3.26
N TYR A 337 -12.95 -1.80 2.11
CA TYR A 337 -13.30 -1.05 0.91
C TYR A 337 -13.22 -1.95 -0.31
N THR A 338 -13.93 -1.52 -1.36
CA THR A 338 -13.76 -2.04 -2.71
C THR A 338 -13.48 -0.86 -3.65
N PHE A 339 -13.34 -1.15 -4.92
CA PHE A 339 -13.05 -0.12 -5.93
C PHE A 339 -13.79 -0.44 -7.21
N SER A 340 -14.06 0.61 -7.98
CA SER A 340 -14.71 0.47 -9.28
C SER A 340 -14.17 1.57 -10.22
N PHE A 341 -14.42 1.37 -11.50
CA PHE A 341 -14.01 2.32 -12.54
C PHE A 341 -15.25 2.69 -13.38
N PRO A 342 -16.19 3.47 -12.79
CA PRO A 342 -17.47 3.72 -13.46
C PRO A 342 -17.33 4.55 -14.74
N PHE A 343 -16.20 5.26 -14.89
CA PHE A 343 -15.91 6.04 -16.09
C PHE A 343 -15.46 5.20 -17.29
N LEU A 344 -15.09 3.93 -17.06
CA LEU A 344 -14.65 3.05 -18.15
C LEU A 344 -15.85 2.34 -18.79
N GLU A 345 -15.82 2.22 -20.10
CA GLU A 345 -16.73 1.31 -20.82
C GLU A 345 -16.42 -0.12 -20.35
N ASN A 346 -17.43 -0.91 -20.15
CA ASN A 346 -17.29 -2.30 -19.69
C ASN A 346 -16.63 -2.40 -18.31
N ASN A 347 -17.01 -1.50 -17.41
CA ASN A 347 -16.56 -1.50 -16.02
C ASN A 347 -16.64 -2.90 -15.38
N ALA A 348 -17.73 -3.62 -15.65
CA ALA A 348 -17.94 -4.98 -15.13
C ALA A 348 -16.86 -5.97 -15.62
N THR A 349 -16.44 -5.85 -16.86
CA THR A 349 -15.43 -6.75 -17.43
C THR A 349 -14.07 -6.58 -16.76
N VAL A 350 -13.75 -5.36 -16.35
CA VAL A 350 -12.50 -5.08 -15.63
C VAL A 350 -12.59 -5.53 -14.17
N LEU A 351 -13.77 -5.39 -13.54
CA LEU A 351 -13.97 -5.72 -12.13
C LEU A 351 -14.11 -7.22 -11.86
N ASP A 352 -14.76 -7.95 -12.77
CA ASP A 352 -14.96 -9.40 -12.62
C ASP A 352 -13.64 -10.16 -12.63
N SER A 353 -12.56 -9.48 -12.89
CA SER A 353 -11.29 -10.12 -13.12
C SER A 353 -10.12 -9.25 -12.60
N GLN A 354 -10.08 -9.02 -11.28
CA GLN A 354 -8.89 -8.42 -10.67
C GLN A 354 -7.64 -9.22 -11.00
N HIS A 355 -7.82 -10.53 -11.21
CA HIS A 355 -6.77 -11.43 -11.68
C HIS A 355 -6.63 -11.46 -13.20
N SER A 356 -7.33 -10.58 -13.92
CA SER A 356 -7.30 -10.59 -15.38
C SER A 356 -6.47 -9.47 -15.98
N MET A 357 -5.76 -8.69 -15.16
CA MET A 357 -4.81 -7.70 -15.65
C MET A 357 -3.40 -8.28 -15.65
N PHE A 358 -2.70 -8.14 -16.78
CA PHE A 358 -1.31 -8.59 -16.90
C PHE A 358 -0.44 -7.77 -15.94
N LYS A 359 0.16 -8.46 -14.97
CA LYS A 359 1.02 -7.89 -13.92
C LYS A 359 0.33 -6.73 -13.17
N PHE A 360 -1.00 -6.78 -13.05
CA PHE A 360 -1.84 -5.78 -12.38
C PHE A 360 -1.78 -4.40 -13.05
N VAL A 361 -1.35 -4.32 -14.31
CA VAL A 361 -1.20 -3.04 -15.02
C VAL A 361 -2.04 -3.03 -16.31
N PHE A 362 -1.94 -4.06 -17.15
CA PHE A 362 -2.52 -4.01 -18.50
C PHE A 362 -3.67 -4.99 -18.68
N PRO A 363 -4.86 -4.53 -19.13
CA PRO A 363 -5.88 -5.45 -19.63
C PRO A 363 -5.31 -6.19 -20.86
N PRO A 364 -5.34 -7.53 -20.89
CA PRO A 364 -4.69 -8.27 -21.98
C PRO A 364 -5.46 -8.26 -23.30
N GLN A 365 -6.77 -7.96 -23.27
CA GLN A 365 -7.62 -8.03 -24.46
C GLN A 365 -7.64 -6.74 -25.27
N LEU A 366 -6.90 -5.71 -24.87
CA LEU A 366 -6.84 -4.46 -25.63
C LEU A 366 -6.13 -4.65 -26.97
N GLU A 367 -6.72 -4.16 -28.02
CA GLU A 367 -6.11 -4.21 -29.35
C GLU A 367 -4.79 -3.43 -29.39
N LYS A 368 -4.76 -2.28 -28.71
CA LYS A 368 -3.54 -1.48 -28.51
C LYS A 368 -3.38 -1.21 -27.01
N PRO A 369 -2.16 -1.31 -26.46
CA PRO A 369 -1.96 -1.08 -25.03
C PRO A 369 -1.92 0.43 -24.71
N THR A 370 -3.09 1.05 -24.68
CA THR A 370 -3.25 2.48 -24.42
C THR A 370 -3.95 2.77 -23.09
N LEU A 371 -4.20 1.73 -22.28
CA LEU A 371 -4.83 1.85 -20.96
C LEU A 371 -4.00 1.07 -19.95
N ALA A 372 -3.60 1.73 -18.88
CA ALA A 372 -2.83 1.10 -17.81
C ALA A 372 -3.42 1.48 -16.45
N PHE A 373 -3.44 0.53 -15.53
CA PHE A 373 -3.88 0.71 -14.14
C PHE A 373 -2.65 0.82 -13.25
N ILE A 374 -2.57 1.90 -12.48
CA ILE A 374 -1.41 2.19 -11.64
C ILE A 374 -1.84 2.26 -10.17
N GLY A 375 -1.19 1.45 -9.33
CA GLY A 375 -1.49 1.42 -7.90
C GLY A 375 -2.75 0.65 -7.55
N ILE A 376 -3.26 -0.17 -8.46
CA ILE A 376 -4.44 -1.01 -8.22
C ILE A 376 -3.94 -2.40 -7.80
N LEU A 377 -3.13 -2.40 -6.74
CA LEU A 377 -2.62 -3.63 -6.13
C LEU A 377 -2.26 -3.32 -4.67
N GLN A 378 -2.17 -4.37 -3.88
CA GLN A 378 -1.88 -4.27 -2.45
C GLN A 378 -0.55 -4.99 -2.17
N PRO A 379 0.57 -4.26 -2.21
CA PRO A 379 1.84 -4.91 -1.89
C PRO A 379 1.97 -5.18 -0.40
N VAL A 380 2.58 -6.31 -0.07
CA VAL A 380 3.09 -6.54 1.27
C VAL A 380 4.38 -5.73 1.35
N GLY A 381 4.21 -4.44 1.64
CA GLY A 381 5.26 -3.42 1.54
C GLY A 381 4.69 -2.09 1.06
N ALA A 382 5.53 -1.27 0.46
CA ALA A 382 5.19 0.12 0.13
C ALA A 382 4.52 0.26 -1.24
N THR A 383 3.47 1.06 -1.30
CA THR A 383 2.71 1.33 -2.53
C THR A 383 3.39 2.38 -3.41
N ILE A 384 4.01 3.40 -2.81
CA ILE A 384 4.56 4.53 -3.58
C ILE A 384 5.61 4.07 -4.61
N PRO A 385 6.67 3.33 -4.21
CA PRO A 385 7.67 2.93 -5.21
C PRO A 385 7.12 1.89 -6.19
N THR A 386 6.17 1.07 -5.74
CA THR A 386 5.56 0.05 -6.60
C THR A 386 4.77 0.71 -7.73
N SER A 387 3.91 1.67 -7.40
CA SER A 387 3.11 2.38 -8.41
C SER A 387 3.98 3.23 -9.34
N GLU A 388 5.05 3.84 -8.82
CA GLU A 388 5.99 4.60 -9.65
C GLU A 388 6.66 3.68 -10.69
N LEU A 389 7.07 2.49 -10.29
CA LEU A 389 7.69 1.53 -11.19
C LEU A 389 6.70 1.03 -12.25
N GLN A 390 5.45 0.79 -11.85
CA GLN A 390 4.39 0.46 -12.81
C GLN A 390 4.25 1.58 -13.86
N SER A 391 4.28 2.83 -13.42
CA SER A 391 4.17 3.99 -14.32
C SER A 391 5.33 4.02 -15.33
N ARG A 392 6.54 3.72 -14.89
CA ARG A 392 7.72 3.67 -15.78
C ARG A 392 7.50 2.63 -16.88
N TRP A 393 7.07 1.44 -16.50
CA TRP A 393 6.82 0.37 -17.46
C TRP A 393 5.69 0.76 -18.44
N ALA A 394 4.58 1.28 -17.91
CA ALA A 394 3.44 1.70 -18.74
C ALA A 394 3.85 2.76 -19.77
N MET A 395 4.64 3.77 -19.35
CA MET A 395 5.09 4.82 -20.24
C MET A 395 5.95 4.26 -21.37
N ARG A 396 6.84 3.33 -21.04
CA ARG A 396 7.71 2.72 -22.05
C ARG A 396 6.91 1.87 -23.04
N VAL A 397 5.85 1.22 -22.57
CA VAL A 397 4.92 0.48 -23.45
C VAL A 397 4.15 1.46 -24.36
N PHE A 398 3.64 2.56 -23.79
CA PHE A 398 2.91 3.58 -24.57
C PHE A 398 3.81 4.20 -25.65
N LYS A 399 5.11 4.33 -25.39
CA LYS A 399 6.07 4.86 -26.36
C LYS A 399 6.52 3.81 -27.39
N GLY A 400 6.15 2.55 -27.22
CA GLY A 400 6.59 1.47 -28.09
C GLY A 400 8.00 0.97 -27.80
N LEU A 401 8.62 1.40 -26.70
CA LEU A 401 9.97 0.97 -26.30
C LEU A 401 9.99 -0.41 -25.66
N ASN A 402 8.88 -0.79 -25.02
CA ASN A 402 8.66 -2.12 -24.46
C ASN A 402 7.44 -2.73 -25.12
N LYS A 403 7.55 -3.97 -25.56
CA LYS A 403 6.42 -4.70 -26.17
C LYS A 403 5.81 -5.65 -25.15
N LEU A 404 4.49 -5.67 -25.10
CA LEU A 404 3.78 -6.65 -24.30
C LEU A 404 3.80 -8.01 -25.01
N PRO A 405 3.75 -9.13 -24.26
CA PRO A 405 3.56 -10.44 -24.87
C PRO A 405 2.24 -10.53 -25.64
N SER A 406 2.07 -11.61 -26.39
CA SER A 406 0.78 -11.89 -27.04
C SER A 406 -0.34 -12.03 -26.00
N VAL A 407 -1.58 -11.90 -26.44
CA VAL A 407 -2.75 -12.07 -25.56
C VAL A 407 -2.69 -13.45 -24.88
N SER A 408 -2.36 -14.51 -25.62
CA SER A 408 -2.25 -15.86 -25.05
C SER A 408 -1.13 -15.94 -24.01
N GLY A 409 0.00 -15.28 -24.26
CA GLY A 409 1.12 -15.22 -23.31
C GLY A 409 0.75 -14.49 -22.02
N MET A 410 0.07 -13.35 -22.15
CA MET A 410 -0.40 -12.60 -20.99
C MET A 410 -1.43 -13.40 -20.18
N MET A 411 -2.36 -14.05 -20.85
CA MET A 411 -3.38 -14.89 -20.19
C MET A 411 -2.76 -16.11 -19.49
N ALA A 412 -1.71 -16.69 -20.08
CA ALA A 412 -0.99 -17.80 -19.44
C ALA A 412 -0.33 -17.35 -18.14
N ASP A 413 0.30 -16.18 -18.14
CA ASP A 413 0.91 -15.59 -16.92
C ASP A 413 -0.15 -15.32 -15.85
N ILE A 414 -1.29 -14.77 -16.26
CA ILE A 414 -2.41 -14.46 -15.34
C ILE A 414 -2.93 -15.77 -14.71
N ARG A 415 -3.14 -16.82 -15.51
CA ARG A 415 -3.62 -18.12 -15.00
C ARG A 415 -2.63 -18.76 -14.03
N ARG A 416 -1.33 -18.69 -14.35
CA ARG A 416 -0.28 -19.24 -13.48
C ARG A 416 -0.28 -18.53 -12.12
N LYS A 417 -0.38 -17.21 -12.10
CA LYS A 417 -0.40 -16.42 -10.87
C LYS A 417 -1.67 -16.64 -10.07
N ARG A 418 -2.81 -16.77 -10.74
CA ARG A 418 -4.09 -17.10 -10.08
C ARG A 418 -4.01 -18.43 -9.35
N LYS A 419 -3.49 -19.47 -10.05
CA LYS A 419 -3.34 -20.79 -9.47
C LYS A 419 -2.41 -20.77 -8.25
N LYS A 420 -1.28 -20.06 -8.36
CA LYS A 420 -0.36 -19.89 -7.23
C LYS A 420 -1.07 -19.20 -6.06
N PHE A 421 -1.82 -18.14 -6.34
CA PHE A 421 -2.56 -17.39 -5.33
C PHE A 421 -3.59 -18.28 -4.62
N GLU A 422 -4.37 -19.05 -5.37
CA GLU A 422 -5.39 -19.94 -4.82
C GLU A 422 -4.79 -20.98 -3.89
N ASN A 423 -3.58 -21.44 -4.19
CA ASN A 423 -2.88 -22.42 -3.37
C ASN A 423 -2.27 -21.81 -2.08
N GLU A 424 -1.90 -20.55 -2.12
CA GLU A 424 -1.17 -19.90 -1.00
C GLU A 424 -2.06 -19.09 -0.07
N PHE A 425 -3.13 -18.52 -0.59
CA PHE A 425 -3.94 -17.55 0.16
C PHE A 425 -5.35 -18.06 0.41
N LEU A 426 -5.96 -17.52 1.46
CA LEU A 426 -7.39 -17.74 1.70
C LEU A 426 -8.18 -17.19 0.51
N ASN A 427 -9.21 -17.90 0.13
CA ASN A 427 -10.09 -17.48 -0.97
C ASN A 427 -10.96 -16.32 -0.50
N ASN A 428 -10.35 -15.14 -0.44
CA ASN A 428 -10.97 -13.90 0.02
C ASN A 428 -10.86 -12.87 -1.10
N PRO A 429 -11.98 -12.36 -1.60
CA PRO A 429 -11.94 -11.36 -2.69
C PRO A 429 -11.05 -10.15 -2.41
N ARG A 430 -10.86 -9.80 -1.13
CA ARG A 430 -10.04 -8.65 -0.76
C ARG A 430 -8.54 -8.88 -0.93
N ASP A 431 -8.10 -10.14 -0.95
CA ASP A 431 -6.67 -10.46 -1.10
C ASP A 431 -6.25 -10.63 -2.56
N THR A 432 -7.20 -10.51 -3.50
CA THR A 432 -6.96 -10.83 -4.92
C THR A 432 -5.93 -9.95 -5.61
N CYS A 433 -5.68 -8.74 -5.10
CA CYS A 433 -4.65 -7.85 -5.67
C CYS A 433 -3.38 -7.80 -4.81
N ARG A 434 -3.17 -8.77 -3.94
CA ARG A 434 -2.02 -8.81 -3.04
C ARG A 434 -0.77 -9.32 -3.77
N VAL A 435 0.37 -8.65 -3.55
CA VAL A 435 1.66 -9.05 -4.13
C VAL A 435 2.77 -8.95 -3.08
N GLN A 436 3.81 -9.75 -3.24
CA GLN A 436 5.02 -9.64 -2.43
C GLN A 436 5.89 -8.52 -2.99
N TYR A 437 6.23 -7.55 -2.16
CA TYR A 437 6.88 -6.31 -2.57
C TYR A 437 8.16 -6.54 -3.38
N VAL A 438 9.13 -7.27 -2.83
CA VAL A 438 10.44 -7.44 -3.48
C VAL A 438 10.29 -8.20 -4.81
N GLU A 439 9.51 -9.29 -4.80
CA GLU A 439 9.31 -10.12 -5.99
C GLU A 439 8.63 -9.32 -7.10
N TYR A 440 7.60 -8.55 -6.74
CA TYR A 440 6.85 -7.76 -7.72
C TYR A 440 7.71 -6.63 -8.30
N MET A 441 8.46 -5.93 -7.44
CA MET A 441 9.38 -4.86 -7.91
C MET A 441 10.42 -5.43 -8.88
N ASP A 442 11.01 -6.58 -8.52
CA ASP A 442 11.99 -7.25 -9.39
C ASP A 442 11.36 -7.65 -10.72
N GLU A 443 10.13 -8.16 -10.68
CA GLU A 443 9.41 -8.57 -11.89
C GLU A 443 9.17 -7.40 -12.84
N ILE A 444 8.65 -6.28 -12.31
CA ILE A 444 8.35 -5.10 -13.15
C ILE A 444 9.64 -4.44 -13.65
N VAL A 445 10.64 -4.29 -12.78
CA VAL A 445 11.90 -3.64 -13.20
C VAL A 445 12.64 -4.47 -14.25
N SER A 446 12.46 -5.79 -14.25
CA SER A 446 13.03 -6.68 -15.27
C SER A 446 12.43 -6.40 -16.65
N GLU A 447 11.14 -6.03 -16.70
CA GLU A 447 10.47 -5.68 -17.96
C GLU A 447 11.10 -4.46 -18.61
N ILE A 448 11.66 -3.55 -17.83
CA ILE A 448 12.26 -2.30 -18.35
C ILE A 448 13.79 -2.35 -18.40
N GLY A 449 14.40 -3.45 -17.98
CA GLY A 449 15.87 -3.60 -18.03
C GLY A 449 16.61 -2.77 -16.99
N ALA A 450 15.99 -2.51 -15.84
CA ALA A 450 16.61 -1.69 -14.78
C ALA A 450 16.86 -2.47 -13.49
N LYS A 451 16.75 -3.80 -13.53
CA LYS A 451 17.04 -4.63 -12.36
C LYS A 451 18.55 -4.59 -12.07
N PRO A 452 18.96 -4.36 -10.79
CA PRO A 452 20.40 -4.32 -10.48
C PRO A 452 21.08 -5.65 -10.82
N ASN A 453 22.16 -5.57 -11.57
CA ASN A 453 22.99 -6.74 -11.88
C ASN A 453 24.00 -6.92 -10.74
N LEU A 454 23.62 -7.67 -9.71
CA LEU A 454 24.43 -7.83 -8.50
C LEU A 454 25.80 -8.44 -8.77
N PRO A 455 25.97 -9.47 -9.61
CA PRO A 455 27.32 -9.97 -9.90
C PRO A 455 28.22 -8.89 -10.50
N SER A 456 27.71 -8.10 -11.44
CA SER A 456 28.48 -7.01 -12.03
C SER A 456 28.81 -5.92 -11.00
N ILE A 457 27.81 -5.52 -10.20
CA ILE A 457 28.01 -4.51 -9.16
C ILE A 457 29.05 -5.01 -8.14
N PHE A 458 29.01 -6.28 -7.80
CA PHE A 458 29.98 -6.86 -6.83
C PHE A 458 31.42 -6.70 -7.32
N LEU A 459 31.65 -6.84 -8.63
CA LEU A 459 32.99 -6.68 -9.20
C LEU A 459 33.50 -5.24 -9.14
N TRP A 460 32.61 -4.26 -9.32
CA TRP A 460 33.00 -2.86 -9.41
C TRP A 460 32.81 -2.08 -8.11
N ASP A 461 31.85 -2.50 -7.28
CA ASP A 461 31.51 -1.83 -6.03
C ASP A 461 30.97 -2.86 -5.05
N PRO A 462 31.84 -3.67 -4.47
CA PRO A 462 31.41 -4.76 -3.58
C PRO A 462 30.63 -4.28 -2.36
N LYS A 463 30.95 -3.10 -1.82
CA LYS A 463 30.22 -2.52 -0.69
C LYS A 463 28.75 -2.29 -1.07
N LEU A 464 28.52 -1.69 -2.24
CA LEU A 464 27.17 -1.44 -2.73
C LEU A 464 26.42 -2.75 -2.97
N ALA A 465 27.05 -3.75 -3.58
CA ALA A 465 26.42 -5.05 -3.84
C ALA A 465 26.00 -5.73 -2.55
N ILE A 466 26.84 -5.73 -1.52
CA ILE A 466 26.54 -6.31 -0.22
C ILE A 466 25.37 -5.59 0.44
N GLU A 467 25.36 -4.26 0.39
CA GLU A 467 24.25 -3.46 0.94
C GLU A 467 22.93 -3.72 0.22
N ILE A 468 22.93 -3.87 -1.10
CA ILE A 468 21.72 -4.20 -1.85
C ILE A 468 21.22 -5.60 -1.49
N PHE A 469 22.11 -6.57 -1.38
CA PHE A 469 21.75 -7.97 -1.19
C PHE A 469 21.25 -8.26 0.24
N PHE A 470 21.98 -7.80 1.24
CA PHE A 470 21.68 -8.11 2.64
C PHE A 470 20.88 -7.01 3.34
N GLY A 471 20.93 -5.79 2.86
CA GLY A 471 20.21 -4.67 3.45
C GLY A 471 18.78 -4.57 2.97
N PRO A 472 18.02 -3.59 3.49
CA PRO A 472 16.64 -3.42 3.08
C PRO A 472 16.51 -3.12 1.59
N CYS A 473 15.49 -3.69 0.98
CA CYS A 473 15.22 -3.54 -0.45
C CYS A 473 14.53 -2.18 -0.69
N THR A 474 15.30 -1.10 -0.50
CA THR A 474 14.78 0.27 -0.66
C THR A 474 14.52 0.58 -2.13
N PRO A 475 13.63 1.53 -2.42
CA PRO A 475 13.29 1.86 -3.81
C PRO A 475 14.47 2.30 -4.66
N TYR A 476 15.50 2.87 -4.05
CA TYR A 476 16.66 3.47 -4.74
C TYR A 476 17.42 2.46 -5.60
N GLN A 477 17.43 1.18 -5.23
CA GLN A 477 18.18 0.16 -5.97
C GLN A 477 17.63 -0.02 -7.40
N TYR A 478 16.39 0.36 -7.63
CA TYR A 478 15.75 0.27 -8.95
C TYR A 478 15.98 1.53 -9.79
N ARG A 479 16.92 2.39 -9.36
CA ARG A 479 17.38 3.57 -10.10
C ARG A 479 18.91 3.55 -10.31
N LEU A 480 19.57 2.42 -10.04
CA LEU A 480 21.03 2.30 -10.23
C LEU A 480 21.42 2.11 -11.68
N GLN A 481 20.62 1.36 -12.44
CA GLN A 481 20.93 0.96 -13.80
C GLN A 481 19.71 1.12 -14.69
N GLY A 482 19.94 1.11 -16.01
CA GLY A 482 18.90 1.09 -17.00
C GLY A 482 18.14 2.40 -17.15
N PRO A 483 16.97 2.35 -17.81
CA PRO A 483 16.15 3.54 -18.00
C PRO A 483 15.74 4.19 -16.68
N GLY A 484 15.87 5.50 -16.59
CA GLY A 484 15.54 6.25 -15.39
C GLY A 484 16.62 6.20 -14.31
N LYS A 485 17.85 5.84 -14.67
CA LYS A 485 18.99 5.85 -13.74
C LYS A 485 19.10 7.21 -13.04
N TRP A 486 19.36 7.17 -11.74
CA TRP A 486 19.47 8.36 -10.89
C TRP A 486 20.85 8.41 -10.23
N ALA A 487 21.57 9.52 -10.40
CA ALA A 487 22.93 9.67 -9.89
C ALA A 487 23.00 9.56 -8.36
N GLY A 488 21.93 9.93 -7.65
CA GLY A 488 21.87 9.86 -6.18
C GLY A 488 21.62 8.47 -5.62
N ALA A 489 21.31 7.47 -6.45
CA ALA A 489 20.87 6.14 -5.98
C ALA A 489 21.91 5.45 -5.10
N ARG A 490 23.18 5.47 -5.52
CA ARG A 490 24.27 4.84 -4.74
C ARG A 490 24.38 5.45 -3.35
N ARG A 491 24.40 6.78 -3.27
CA ARG A 491 24.51 7.48 -1.99
C ARG A 491 23.31 7.17 -1.09
N ALA A 492 22.09 7.20 -1.66
CA ALA A 492 20.87 6.92 -0.90
C ALA A 492 20.90 5.51 -0.29
N ILE A 493 21.38 4.51 -1.05
CA ILE A 493 21.50 3.13 -0.55
C ILE A 493 22.53 3.07 0.58
N LEU A 494 23.70 3.66 0.41
CA LEU A 494 24.79 3.54 1.37
C LEU A 494 24.53 4.31 2.66
N THR A 495 23.69 5.36 2.63
CA THR A 495 23.39 6.17 3.82
C THR A 495 22.08 5.81 4.51
N ARG A 496 21.30 4.86 3.98
CA ARG A 496 19.96 4.58 4.50
C ARG A 496 19.96 4.18 6.00
N ARG A 497 20.98 3.46 6.46
CA ARG A 497 21.08 3.12 7.88
C ARG A 497 21.20 4.37 8.75
N GLU A 498 22.00 5.33 8.32
CA GLU A 498 22.13 6.62 9.02
C GLU A 498 20.79 7.35 9.04
N GLN A 499 20.08 7.31 7.91
CA GLN A 499 18.76 7.96 7.78
C GLN A 499 17.71 7.33 8.71
N ILE A 500 17.79 6.02 8.94
CA ILE A 500 16.90 5.31 9.88
C ILE A 500 17.23 5.72 11.33
N ILE A 501 18.51 5.81 11.67
CA ILE A 501 18.97 6.05 13.03
C ILE A 501 18.83 7.53 13.43
N LYS A 502 19.08 8.45 12.51
CA LYS A 502 19.13 9.89 12.79
C LYS A 502 17.90 10.41 13.56
N PRO A 503 16.66 10.14 13.11
CA PRO A 503 15.50 10.64 13.86
C PRO A 503 15.28 9.98 15.22
N LEU A 504 15.97 8.88 15.51
CA LEU A 504 15.90 8.20 16.81
C LEU A 504 16.87 8.80 17.81
N ARG A 505 18.01 9.33 17.35
CA ARG A 505 19.06 9.90 18.21
C ARG A 505 18.84 11.38 18.43
N THR A 506 17.74 11.72 19.09
CA THR A 506 17.41 13.12 19.39
C THR A 506 18.10 13.63 20.65
N ARG A 507 18.54 12.73 21.53
CA ARG A 507 19.36 13.09 22.70
C ARG A 507 20.83 12.85 22.38
N THR A 508 21.67 13.89 22.47
CA THR A 508 23.11 13.76 22.26
C THR A 508 23.74 13.09 23.48
N LEU A 509 24.35 11.95 23.26
CA LEU A 509 25.11 11.25 24.32
C LEU A 509 26.57 11.61 24.17
N ILE A 510 27.14 12.20 25.19
CA ILE A 510 28.59 12.37 25.27
C ILE A 510 29.16 11.02 25.70
N CYS A 511 29.70 10.28 24.77
CA CYS A 511 30.13 8.91 25.04
C CYS A 511 31.61 8.75 24.67
N ASP A 512 32.41 8.45 25.68
CA ASP A 512 33.83 8.17 25.53
C ASP A 512 34.12 6.67 25.34
N GLN A 513 33.17 5.91 24.85
CA GLN A 513 33.38 4.46 24.73
C GLN A 513 33.63 4.02 23.30
N UNK A 514 34.58 3.57 22.97
CA UNK A 514 34.85 2.98 21.96
C UNK A 514 34.15 1.85 21.85
N SER A 515 33.48 1.78 21.16
CA SER A 515 32.74 0.56 20.82
C SER A 515 33.69 -0.47 20.22
N SER A 516 33.81 -1.59 20.83
CA SER A 516 34.48 -2.73 20.23
C SER A 516 33.59 -3.27 19.09
N SER A 517 33.66 -2.64 17.95
CA SER A 517 32.95 -3.13 16.76
C SER A 517 33.76 -4.25 16.11
N VAL A 518 33.10 -5.34 15.80
CA VAL A 518 33.69 -6.38 14.95
C VAL A 518 34.26 -5.68 13.71
N PRO A 519 35.53 -5.89 13.37
CA PRO A 519 36.13 -5.16 12.25
C PRO A 519 35.31 -5.30 10.96
N PHE A 520 35.24 -4.21 10.22
CA PHE A 520 34.47 -4.16 8.98
C PHE A 520 34.91 -5.26 8.00
N TRP A 521 36.22 -5.54 7.94
CA TRP A 521 36.73 -6.57 7.03
C TRP A 521 36.18 -7.97 7.39
N LEU A 522 36.01 -8.26 8.68
CA LEU A 522 35.48 -9.56 9.11
C LEU A 522 33.99 -9.68 8.75
N LYS A 523 33.21 -8.60 8.95
CA LYS A 523 31.80 -8.56 8.53
C LYS A 523 31.69 -8.72 7.01
N SER A 524 32.56 -8.06 6.27
CA SER A 524 32.58 -8.10 4.80
C SER A 524 32.98 -9.49 4.30
N ALA A 525 33.95 -10.14 4.94
CA ALA A 525 34.40 -11.49 4.57
C ALA A 525 33.27 -12.52 4.80
N CYS A 526 32.58 -12.44 5.94
CA CYS A 526 31.42 -13.32 6.22
C CYS A 526 30.28 -13.10 5.23
N ALA A 527 29.98 -11.83 4.93
CA ALA A 527 28.92 -11.49 3.98
C ALA A 527 29.27 -11.96 2.57
N ALA A 528 30.54 -11.81 2.16
CA ALA A 528 31.00 -12.27 0.85
C ALA A 528 30.93 -13.80 0.74
N LEU A 529 31.29 -14.51 1.80
CA LEU A 529 31.20 -15.97 1.85
C LEU A 529 29.76 -16.44 1.71
N LEU A 530 28.85 -15.83 2.46
CA LEU A 530 27.42 -16.14 2.38
C LEU A 530 26.87 -15.82 0.98
N PHE A 531 27.30 -14.72 0.39
CA PHE A 531 26.90 -14.32 -0.95
C PHE A 531 27.33 -15.36 -1.99
N VAL A 532 28.60 -15.79 -1.92
CA VAL A 532 29.15 -16.79 -2.83
C VAL A 532 28.42 -18.14 -2.66
N LEU A 533 28.20 -18.55 -1.40
CA LEU A 533 27.47 -19.80 -1.11
C LEU A 533 26.04 -19.75 -1.69
N THR A 534 25.38 -18.60 -1.54
CA THR A 534 24.03 -18.41 -2.08
C THR A 534 24.03 -18.50 -3.62
N LEU A 535 25.03 -17.89 -4.28
CA LEU A 535 25.16 -17.95 -5.74
C LEU A 535 25.44 -19.37 -6.22
N VAL A 536 26.26 -20.13 -5.49
CA VAL A 536 26.54 -21.53 -5.82
C VAL A 536 25.27 -22.37 -5.72
N ILE A 537 24.48 -22.16 -4.66
CA ILE A 537 23.21 -22.88 -4.46
C ILE A 537 22.21 -22.54 -5.59
N ILE A 538 22.18 -21.27 -6.02
CA ILE A 538 21.25 -20.83 -7.09
C ILE A 538 21.64 -21.46 -8.44
N LYS A 539 22.95 -21.63 -8.68
CA LYS A 539 23.43 -22.16 -9.97
C LYS A 539 23.46 -23.68 -10.04
N GLY A 540 23.48 -24.39 -8.90
CA GLY A 540 23.38 -25.83 -8.81
C GLY A 540 21.94 -26.32 -8.88
#